data_a451f7ccc273bd66d2ad0d4e8bcaed57
#
_entry.id   a451f7ccc273bd66d2ad0d4e8bcaed57
#
_cell.length_a   1.000
_cell.length_b   1.000
_cell.length_c   1.000
_cell.angle_alpha   90.00
_cell.angle_beta   90.00
_cell.angle_gamma   90.00
#
_symmetry.space_group_name_H-M   'P 1'
#
loop_
_entity.id
_entity.type
_entity.pdbx_description
1 polymer ?
#
loop_
_entity_poly.entity_id
_entity_poly.type
_entity_poly.pdbx_seq_one_letter_code
_entity_poly.pdbx_strand_id
1 'polypeptide(L)'
;MRMMYIDGGKELIRLLKAVHEMGVAVSVDMAMFEESTEAGLQDWNELLKSVIPYIDFFVPSVEELCIMLERDCYHEWNERSQGADVTNFLDIEKDVRPLADRLLSYGAKVILIKCGTPGIYFRTADKEQILKIGGGIGEEIADSWSNQEAFEKSYLVEKDKVASGTGAGDTTIAAFLSAILAGKDWQDALHLATATGALCVQTYDALSGIIPLEDVQKKIDAGWEKKKINFFQLIVFLKNF
;
A
#
# COMPACT_ATOMS: atom_id res chain seq x y z
N MET A 1 9.72 -8.76 -13.20
CA MET A 1 10.73 -9.79 -13.54
C MET A 1 10.00 -11.08 -13.88
N ARG A 2 10.27 -11.66 -15.05
CA ARG A 2 9.58 -12.86 -15.55
C ARG A 2 9.66 -14.05 -14.59
N MET A 3 10.82 -14.29 -13.99
CA MET A 3 11.01 -15.38 -13.02
C MET A 3 10.11 -15.30 -11.78
N MET A 4 9.47 -14.16 -11.53
CA MET A 4 8.57 -13.98 -10.38
C MET A 4 7.21 -14.65 -10.57
N TYR A 5 6.77 -14.90 -11.80
CA TYR A 5 5.44 -15.44 -12.11
C TYR A 5 5.44 -16.67 -12.99
N ILE A 6 6.53 -17.02 -13.68
CA ILE A 6 6.59 -18.26 -14.48
C ILE A 6 6.40 -19.49 -13.59
N ASP A 7 5.87 -20.55 -14.19
CA ASP A 7 5.60 -21.83 -13.51
C ASP A 7 4.80 -21.68 -12.20
N GLY A 8 3.81 -20.75 -12.20
CA GLY A 8 2.99 -20.45 -11.03
C GLY A 8 3.77 -19.79 -9.88
N GLY A 9 4.85 -19.05 -10.18
CA GLY A 9 5.63 -18.30 -9.19
C GLY A 9 6.54 -19.18 -8.32
N LYS A 10 6.90 -20.39 -8.74
CA LYS A 10 7.71 -21.34 -7.93
C LYS A 10 9.00 -20.72 -7.38
N GLU A 11 9.72 -19.95 -8.22
CA GLU A 11 10.97 -19.31 -7.77
C GLU A 11 10.72 -18.18 -6.79
N LEU A 12 9.65 -17.40 -6.96
CA LEU A 12 9.24 -16.40 -5.99
C LEU A 12 8.88 -17.05 -4.66
N ILE A 13 8.04 -18.08 -4.67
CA ILE A 13 7.66 -18.84 -3.47
C ILE A 13 8.90 -19.37 -2.76
N ARG A 14 9.84 -19.99 -3.50
CA ARG A 14 11.08 -20.53 -2.95
C ARG A 14 11.94 -19.44 -2.29
N LEU A 15 12.06 -18.27 -2.94
CA LEU A 15 12.81 -17.14 -2.41
C LEU A 15 12.17 -16.60 -1.11
N LEU A 16 10.87 -16.27 -1.17
CA LEU A 16 10.16 -15.69 -0.02
C LEU A 16 10.15 -16.64 1.17
N LYS A 17 9.92 -17.93 0.92
CA LYS A 17 9.97 -18.96 1.96
C LYS A 17 11.36 -19.03 2.62
N ALA A 18 12.43 -19.04 1.83
CA ALA A 18 13.80 -19.06 2.37
C ALA A 18 14.10 -17.83 3.21
N VAL A 19 13.70 -16.63 2.79
CA VAL A 19 13.89 -15.40 3.55
C VAL A 19 13.08 -15.42 4.85
N HIS A 20 11.83 -15.88 4.78
CA HIS A 20 10.96 -16.02 5.94
C HIS A 20 11.53 -17.00 6.97
N GLU A 21 12.06 -18.16 6.53
CA GLU A 21 12.70 -19.15 7.39
C GLU A 21 13.99 -18.63 8.06
N MET A 22 14.62 -17.59 7.48
CA MET A 22 15.75 -16.89 8.10
C MET A 22 15.33 -15.87 9.16
N GLY A 23 14.02 -15.69 9.38
CA GLY A 23 13.48 -14.71 10.33
C GLY A 23 13.65 -13.25 9.89
N VAL A 24 13.77 -12.99 8.59
CA VAL A 24 13.91 -11.63 8.03
C VAL A 24 12.55 -11.13 7.58
N ALA A 25 12.19 -9.90 7.96
CA ALA A 25 10.96 -9.26 7.52
C ALA A 25 10.99 -8.99 6.01
N VAL A 26 9.88 -9.28 5.34
CA VAL A 26 9.74 -9.16 3.88
C VAL A 26 8.68 -8.12 3.53
N SER A 27 9.08 -7.10 2.76
CA SER A 27 8.16 -6.16 2.12
C SER A 27 8.14 -6.38 0.62
N VAL A 28 6.94 -6.46 0.04
CA VAL A 28 6.77 -6.66 -1.41
C VAL A 28 5.81 -5.61 -1.96
N ASP A 29 6.28 -4.89 -2.98
CA ASP A 29 5.46 -4.05 -3.86
C ASP A 29 5.20 -4.77 -5.17
N MET A 30 4.20 -4.30 -5.90
CA MET A 30 3.84 -4.83 -7.20
C MET A 30 4.13 -3.80 -8.30
N ALA A 31 3.97 -4.20 -9.54
CA ALA A 31 4.06 -3.32 -10.68
C ALA A 31 2.92 -3.63 -11.65
N MET A 32 2.37 -2.60 -12.26
CA MET A 32 1.36 -2.73 -13.29
C MET A 32 1.89 -3.54 -14.48
N PHE A 33 1.04 -4.32 -15.10
CA PHE A 33 1.33 -5.08 -16.31
C PHE A 33 0.24 -4.87 -17.37
N GLU A 34 0.60 -5.11 -18.61
CA GLU A 34 -0.37 -5.14 -19.71
C GLU A 34 -0.98 -6.55 -19.81
N GLU A 35 -2.31 -6.62 -19.95
CA GLU A 35 -3.07 -7.87 -19.97
C GLU A 35 -2.69 -8.81 -21.11
N SER A 36 -2.26 -8.25 -22.25
CA SER A 36 -1.80 -9.03 -23.41
C SER A 36 -0.43 -9.68 -23.23
N THR A 37 0.30 -9.32 -22.18
CA THR A 37 1.64 -9.86 -21.92
C THR A 37 1.61 -11.20 -21.19
N GLU A 38 2.75 -11.90 -21.16
CA GLU A 38 2.90 -13.12 -20.39
C GLU A 38 2.55 -12.93 -18.90
N ALA A 39 2.83 -11.77 -18.33
CA ALA A 39 2.42 -11.42 -16.98
C ALA A 39 0.90 -11.29 -16.86
N GLY A 40 0.24 -10.65 -17.83
CA GLY A 40 -1.21 -10.49 -17.85
C GLY A 40 -1.98 -11.81 -18.01
N LEU A 41 -1.36 -12.83 -18.58
CA LEU A 41 -1.97 -14.16 -18.77
C LEU A 41 -1.83 -15.08 -17.54
N GLN A 42 -1.14 -14.64 -16.48
CA GLN A 42 -1.00 -15.44 -15.27
C GLN A 42 -2.28 -15.42 -14.43
N ASP A 43 -2.48 -16.48 -13.66
CA ASP A 43 -3.46 -16.50 -12.57
C ASP A 43 -2.84 -15.85 -11.32
N TRP A 44 -2.95 -14.52 -11.26
CA TRP A 44 -2.43 -13.73 -10.16
C TRP A 44 -3.13 -14.01 -8.83
N ASN A 45 -4.39 -14.43 -8.87
CA ASN A 45 -5.14 -14.78 -7.67
C ASN A 45 -4.52 -16.00 -6.97
N GLU A 46 -4.26 -17.09 -7.71
CA GLU A 46 -3.60 -18.29 -7.17
C GLU A 46 -2.13 -18.01 -6.81
N LEU A 47 -1.44 -17.17 -7.58
CA LEU A 47 -0.08 -16.79 -7.26
C LEU A 47 -0.02 -15.99 -5.94
N LEU A 48 -0.84 -14.95 -5.78
CA LEU A 48 -0.90 -14.16 -4.54
C LEU A 48 -1.26 -15.02 -3.34
N LYS A 49 -2.25 -15.89 -3.46
CA LYS A 49 -2.62 -16.84 -2.41
C LYS A 49 -1.45 -17.73 -1.96
N SER A 50 -0.56 -18.06 -2.89
CA SER A 50 0.60 -18.91 -2.60
C SER A 50 1.77 -18.16 -1.97
N VAL A 51 1.95 -16.85 -2.23
CA VAL A 51 3.10 -16.07 -1.78
C VAL A 51 2.81 -15.19 -0.56
N ILE A 52 1.59 -14.69 -0.40
CA ILE A 52 1.19 -13.77 0.65
C ILE A 52 1.54 -14.27 2.08
N PRO A 53 1.43 -15.58 2.42
CA PRO A 53 1.81 -16.05 3.76
C PRO A 53 3.28 -15.79 4.13
N TYR A 54 4.16 -15.62 3.13
CA TYR A 54 5.59 -15.36 3.33
C TYR A 54 5.96 -13.87 3.25
N ILE A 55 4.98 -13.00 3.05
CA ILE A 55 5.16 -11.55 2.96
C ILE A 55 4.67 -10.92 4.27
N ASP A 56 5.47 -10.04 4.86
CA ASP A 56 5.11 -9.36 6.11
C ASP A 56 4.41 -8.03 5.83
N PHE A 57 4.91 -7.26 4.84
CA PHE A 57 4.32 -6.00 4.40
C PHE A 57 4.00 -6.09 2.91
N PHE A 58 2.73 -6.18 2.57
CA PHE A 58 2.28 -6.16 1.18
C PHE A 58 1.74 -4.77 0.81
N VAL A 59 2.38 -4.13 -0.16
CA VAL A 59 2.25 -2.68 -0.36
C VAL A 59 1.88 -2.26 -1.81
N PRO A 60 0.93 -2.94 -2.48
CA PRO A 60 0.54 -2.65 -3.86
C PRO A 60 -0.16 -1.30 -4.02
N SER A 61 -0.28 -0.80 -5.26
CA SER A 61 -1.32 0.16 -5.59
C SER A 61 -2.69 -0.52 -5.72
N VAL A 62 -3.75 0.25 -5.55
CA VAL A 62 -5.12 -0.28 -5.66
C VAL A 62 -5.42 -0.78 -7.06
N GLU A 63 -4.87 -0.14 -8.08
CA GLU A 63 -5.04 -0.51 -9.48
C GLU A 63 -4.32 -1.82 -9.80
N GLU A 64 -3.05 -1.97 -9.36
CA GLU A 64 -2.28 -3.22 -9.49
C GLU A 64 -3.01 -4.37 -8.80
N LEU A 65 -3.49 -4.14 -7.59
CA LEU A 65 -4.18 -5.17 -6.83
C LEU A 65 -5.52 -5.56 -7.49
N CYS A 66 -6.29 -4.57 -7.97
CA CYS A 66 -7.57 -4.83 -8.61
C CYS A 66 -7.42 -5.63 -9.90
N ILE A 67 -6.48 -5.27 -10.78
CA ILE A 67 -6.26 -6.02 -12.03
C ILE A 67 -5.78 -7.46 -11.77
N MET A 68 -5.09 -7.69 -10.65
CA MET A 68 -4.64 -9.03 -10.25
C MET A 68 -5.76 -9.90 -9.68
N LEU A 69 -6.66 -9.32 -8.89
CA LEU A 69 -7.69 -10.06 -8.15
C LEU A 69 -9.07 -10.02 -8.79
N GLU A 70 -9.44 -8.88 -9.43
CA GLU A 70 -10.78 -8.56 -9.90
C GLU A 70 -10.71 -7.78 -11.22
N ARG A 71 -10.24 -8.44 -12.27
CA ARG A 71 -9.98 -7.80 -13.57
C ARG A 71 -11.19 -7.09 -14.16
N ASP A 72 -12.36 -7.69 -14.07
CA ASP A 72 -13.61 -7.09 -14.57
C ASP A 72 -13.93 -5.79 -13.80
N CYS A 73 -13.76 -5.79 -12.50
CA CYS A 73 -13.92 -4.60 -11.66
C CYS A 73 -12.92 -3.50 -12.04
N TYR A 74 -11.66 -3.87 -12.35
CA TYR A 74 -10.67 -2.91 -12.85
C TYR A 74 -11.10 -2.24 -14.16
N HIS A 75 -11.69 -2.99 -15.08
CA HIS A 75 -12.25 -2.43 -16.33
C HIS A 75 -13.42 -1.50 -16.05
N GLU A 76 -14.35 -1.88 -15.17
CA GLU A 76 -15.47 -1.01 -14.76
C GLU A 76 -15.00 0.30 -14.15
N TRP A 77 -13.92 0.28 -13.34
CA TRP A 77 -13.32 1.49 -12.78
C TRP A 77 -12.77 2.42 -13.88
N ASN A 78 -12.07 1.86 -14.87
CA ASN A 78 -11.54 2.63 -15.99
C ASN A 78 -12.66 3.25 -16.85
N GLU A 79 -13.72 2.51 -17.12
CA GLU A 79 -14.90 3.04 -17.83
C GLU A 79 -15.56 4.18 -17.05
N ARG A 80 -15.75 4.02 -15.75
CA ARG A 80 -16.34 5.01 -14.85
C ARG A 80 -15.50 6.28 -14.76
N SER A 81 -14.17 6.17 -14.83
CA SER A 81 -13.26 7.30 -14.74
C SER A 81 -13.19 8.15 -16.00
N GLN A 82 -13.63 7.62 -17.17
CA GLN A 82 -13.60 8.30 -18.46
C GLN A 82 -12.23 8.90 -18.82
N GLY A 83 -11.15 8.22 -18.44
CA GLY A 83 -9.77 8.66 -18.70
C GLY A 83 -9.20 9.61 -17.64
N ALA A 84 -9.94 9.90 -16.58
CA ALA A 84 -9.38 10.57 -15.40
C ALA A 84 -8.70 9.53 -14.46
N ASP A 85 -7.97 10.03 -13.47
CA ASP A 85 -7.35 9.16 -12.45
C ASP A 85 -8.44 8.39 -11.69
N VAL A 86 -8.44 7.07 -11.87
CA VAL A 86 -9.44 6.14 -11.33
C VAL A 86 -9.53 6.22 -9.82
N THR A 87 -8.43 6.50 -9.14
CA THR A 87 -8.35 6.54 -7.68
C THR A 87 -9.23 7.62 -7.06
N ASN A 88 -9.56 8.67 -7.81
CA ASN A 88 -10.46 9.73 -7.33
C ASN A 88 -11.96 9.33 -7.30
N PHE A 89 -12.31 8.19 -7.88
CA PHE A 89 -13.69 7.69 -7.99
C PHE A 89 -13.96 6.46 -7.11
N LEU A 90 -12.94 5.94 -6.44
CA LEU A 90 -13.07 4.75 -5.60
C LEU A 90 -13.78 5.04 -4.28
N ASP A 91 -14.65 4.13 -3.91
CA ASP A 91 -15.27 4.03 -2.59
C ASP A 91 -14.43 3.05 -1.74
N ILE A 92 -13.88 3.54 -0.62
CA ILE A 92 -12.99 2.74 0.22
C ILE A 92 -13.66 1.47 0.72
N GLU A 93 -14.94 1.55 1.11
CA GLU A 93 -15.69 0.41 1.65
C GLU A 93 -16.05 -0.64 0.59
N LYS A 94 -16.37 -0.17 -0.61
CA LYS A 94 -16.89 -1.06 -1.67
C LYS A 94 -15.82 -1.54 -2.61
N ASP A 95 -14.85 -0.67 -2.92
CA ASP A 95 -13.85 -0.93 -3.94
C ASP A 95 -12.51 -1.39 -3.33
N VAL A 96 -12.10 -0.87 -2.15
CA VAL A 96 -10.76 -1.13 -1.59
C VAL A 96 -10.78 -2.17 -0.47
N ARG A 97 -11.69 -2.03 0.49
CA ARG A 97 -11.79 -2.98 1.64
C ARG A 97 -11.93 -4.44 1.20
N PRO A 98 -12.77 -4.81 0.21
CA PRO A 98 -12.91 -6.21 -0.21
C PRO A 98 -11.61 -6.82 -0.74
N LEU A 99 -10.76 -6.02 -1.39
CA LEU A 99 -9.44 -6.47 -1.84
C LEU A 99 -8.52 -6.79 -0.65
N ALA A 100 -8.52 -5.92 0.37
CA ALA A 100 -7.74 -6.15 1.59
C ALA A 100 -8.26 -7.35 2.38
N ASP A 101 -9.58 -7.53 2.51
CA ASP A 101 -10.18 -8.67 3.20
C ASP A 101 -9.81 -9.99 2.50
N ARG A 102 -9.74 -10.00 1.17
CA ARG A 102 -9.25 -11.15 0.41
C ARG A 102 -7.79 -11.44 0.72
N LEU A 103 -6.92 -10.44 0.77
CA LEU A 103 -5.51 -10.61 1.13
C LEU A 103 -5.35 -11.15 2.58
N LEU A 104 -6.15 -10.65 3.52
CA LEU A 104 -6.18 -11.20 4.89
C LEU A 104 -6.57 -12.69 4.88
N SER A 105 -7.55 -13.08 4.04
CA SER A 105 -7.94 -14.49 3.89
C SER A 105 -6.82 -15.37 3.31
N TYR A 106 -5.85 -14.78 2.61
CA TYR A 106 -4.63 -15.45 2.12
C TYR A 106 -3.50 -15.48 3.15
N GLY A 107 -3.69 -14.86 4.32
CA GLY A 107 -2.70 -14.82 5.40
C GLY A 107 -1.78 -13.60 5.38
N ALA A 108 -2.19 -12.50 4.74
CA ALA A 108 -1.46 -11.24 4.83
C ALA A 108 -1.40 -10.75 6.28
N LYS A 109 -0.28 -10.13 6.65
CA LYS A 109 -0.04 -9.60 8.00
C LYS A 109 -0.29 -8.09 8.05
N VAL A 110 0.42 -7.33 7.21
CA VAL A 110 0.28 -5.88 7.08
C VAL A 110 0.06 -5.53 5.62
N ILE A 111 -0.99 -4.79 5.35
CA ILE A 111 -1.41 -4.39 3.99
C ILE A 111 -1.46 -2.86 3.93
N LEU A 112 -0.74 -2.28 2.96
CA LEU A 112 -0.83 -0.88 2.60
C LEU A 112 -1.24 -0.79 1.14
N ILE A 113 -2.48 -0.41 0.85
CA ILE A 113 -2.94 -0.21 -0.52
C ILE A 113 -2.81 1.29 -0.86
N LYS A 114 -1.89 1.60 -1.77
CA LYS A 114 -1.68 2.95 -2.28
C LYS A 114 -2.86 3.34 -3.18
N CYS A 115 -3.65 4.31 -2.78
CA CYS A 115 -4.83 4.78 -3.50
C CYS A 115 -4.58 6.10 -4.25
N GLY A 116 -3.36 6.32 -4.73
CA GLY A 116 -3.00 7.52 -5.49
C GLY A 116 -3.20 8.81 -4.71
N THR A 117 -3.76 9.81 -5.37
CA THR A 117 -3.96 11.14 -4.75
C THR A 117 -4.88 11.18 -3.54
N PRO A 118 -5.89 10.33 -3.34
CA PRO A 118 -6.65 10.22 -2.10
C PRO A 118 -5.83 9.85 -0.87
N GLY A 119 -4.90 8.89 -0.96
CA GLY A 119 -4.11 8.46 0.18
C GLY A 119 -3.76 6.98 0.20
N ILE A 120 -3.68 6.40 1.41
CA ILE A 120 -3.32 5.00 1.63
C ILE A 120 -4.40 4.34 2.49
N TYR A 121 -4.85 3.17 2.07
CA TYR A 121 -5.63 2.27 2.90
C TYR A 121 -4.70 1.31 3.63
N PHE A 122 -4.86 1.23 4.94
CA PHE A 122 -4.07 0.40 5.84
C PHE A 122 -4.94 -0.65 6.50
N ARG A 123 -4.48 -1.90 6.51
CA ARG A 123 -5.17 -3.01 7.14
C ARG A 123 -4.17 -3.99 7.73
N THR A 124 -4.44 -4.52 8.92
CA THR A 124 -3.61 -5.53 9.56
C THR A 124 -4.41 -6.75 10.00
N ALA A 125 -3.71 -7.88 10.09
CA ALA A 125 -4.25 -9.13 10.62
C ALA A 125 -4.38 -9.08 12.14
N ASP A 126 -4.85 -10.20 12.71
CA ASP A 126 -4.88 -10.40 14.14
C ASP A 126 -3.48 -10.51 14.77
N LYS A 127 -3.43 -10.46 16.09
CA LYS A 127 -2.18 -10.52 16.87
C LYS A 127 -1.33 -11.75 16.55
N GLU A 128 -1.98 -12.91 16.34
CA GLU A 128 -1.26 -14.15 16.05
C GLU A 128 -0.48 -14.07 14.75
N GLN A 129 -1.06 -13.46 13.73
CA GLN A 129 -0.39 -13.25 12.45
C GLN A 129 0.69 -12.16 12.54
N ILE A 130 0.44 -11.07 13.27
CA ILE A 130 1.43 -9.99 13.46
C ILE A 130 2.68 -10.50 14.17
N LEU A 131 2.54 -11.39 15.16
CA LEU A 131 3.69 -12.02 15.84
C LEU A 131 4.57 -12.89 14.93
N LYS A 132 4.09 -13.26 13.74
CA LYS A 132 4.86 -14.02 12.73
C LYS A 132 5.73 -13.14 11.83
N ILE A 133 5.69 -11.81 11.98
CA ILE A 133 6.53 -10.89 11.18
C ILE A 133 8.00 -11.14 11.49
N GLY A 134 8.82 -11.24 10.44
CA GLY A 134 10.25 -11.44 10.57
C GLY A 134 10.94 -10.32 11.34
N GLY A 135 12.10 -10.62 11.93
CA GLY A 135 12.84 -9.67 12.76
C GLY A 135 12.39 -9.60 14.22
N GLY A 136 11.30 -10.29 14.58
CA GLY A 136 10.83 -10.41 15.97
C GLY A 136 10.08 -9.17 16.46
N ILE A 137 8.77 -9.14 16.23
CA ILE A 137 7.88 -8.11 16.80
C ILE A 137 7.51 -8.49 18.23
N GLY A 138 7.70 -7.56 19.18
CA GLY A 138 7.29 -7.75 20.58
C GLY A 138 5.78 -7.74 20.76
N GLU A 139 5.32 -8.34 21.85
CA GLU A 139 3.89 -8.45 22.22
C GLU A 139 3.17 -7.10 22.22
N GLU A 140 3.80 -6.05 22.74
CA GLU A 140 3.23 -4.70 22.81
C GLU A 140 2.94 -4.12 21.41
N ILE A 141 3.87 -4.29 20.47
CA ILE A 141 3.68 -3.86 19.08
C ILE A 141 2.59 -4.71 18.43
N ALA A 142 2.60 -6.04 18.65
CA ALA A 142 1.59 -6.93 18.10
C ALA A 142 0.18 -6.60 18.61
N ASP A 143 0.05 -6.19 19.87
CA ASP A 143 -1.24 -5.74 20.43
C ASP A 143 -1.71 -4.45 19.76
N SER A 144 -0.81 -3.46 19.59
CA SER A 144 -1.18 -2.17 19.00
C SER A 144 -1.48 -2.27 17.50
N TRP A 145 -0.91 -3.25 16.82
CA TRP A 145 -1.09 -3.47 15.37
C TRP A 145 -2.21 -4.46 15.04
N SER A 146 -2.77 -5.15 16.02
CA SER A 146 -3.79 -6.20 15.80
C SER A 146 -5.11 -5.63 15.29
N ASN A 147 -5.61 -6.18 14.17
CA ASN A 147 -6.91 -5.86 13.58
C ASN A 147 -7.13 -4.36 13.30
N GLN A 148 -6.07 -3.64 12.96
CA GLN A 148 -6.18 -2.23 12.63
C GLN A 148 -6.73 -2.02 11.22
N GLU A 149 -7.51 -0.96 11.07
CA GLU A 149 -8.00 -0.47 9.79
C GLU A 149 -7.99 1.06 9.79
N ALA A 150 -7.40 1.66 8.77
CA ALA A 150 -7.35 3.10 8.62
C ALA A 150 -7.30 3.53 7.15
N PHE A 151 -7.75 4.73 6.87
CA PHE A 151 -7.47 5.41 5.62
C PHE A 151 -6.71 6.71 5.90
N GLU A 152 -5.44 6.71 5.54
CA GLU A 152 -4.59 7.89 5.71
C GLU A 152 -4.62 8.76 4.47
N LYS A 153 -5.15 9.99 4.61
CA LYS A 153 -5.28 10.95 3.53
C LYS A 153 -3.93 11.51 3.10
N SER A 154 -3.76 11.73 1.80
CA SER A 154 -2.60 12.47 1.29
C SER A 154 -2.56 13.91 1.80
N TYR A 155 -1.37 14.47 1.91
CA TYR A 155 -1.19 15.91 2.13
C TYR A 155 -1.50 16.72 0.88
N LEU A 156 -2.00 17.92 1.08
CA LEU A 156 -2.40 18.81 -0.01
C LEU A 156 -1.16 19.32 -0.74
N VAL A 157 -1.12 19.08 -2.04
CA VAL A 157 -0.18 19.71 -2.97
C VAL A 157 -0.99 20.51 -3.99
N GLU A 158 -0.64 21.77 -4.18
CA GLU A 158 -1.27 22.63 -5.19
C GLU A 158 -0.99 22.07 -6.59
N LYS A 159 -1.97 22.14 -7.50
CA LYS A 159 -1.89 21.51 -8.82
C LYS A 159 -0.69 21.99 -9.67
N ASP A 160 -0.35 23.26 -9.55
CA ASP A 160 0.78 23.89 -10.26
C ASP A 160 2.15 23.47 -9.67
N LYS A 161 2.17 22.87 -8.49
CA LYS A 161 3.37 22.31 -7.85
C LYS A 161 3.57 20.83 -8.13
N VAL A 162 2.59 20.14 -8.72
CA VAL A 162 2.72 18.74 -9.10
C VAL A 162 3.54 18.64 -10.38
N ALA A 163 4.76 18.11 -10.28
CA ALA A 163 5.68 17.95 -11.41
C ALA A 163 5.59 16.54 -12.02
N SER A 164 5.55 15.48 -11.20
CA SER A 164 5.53 14.09 -11.65
C SER A 164 4.98 13.16 -10.57
N GLY A 165 4.29 12.08 -10.97
CA GLY A 165 3.92 10.97 -10.07
C GLY A 165 5.01 9.91 -9.90
N THR A 166 6.11 10.00 -10.67
CA THR A 166 7.17 8.99 -10.68
C THR A 166 7.83 8.89 -9.32
N GLY A 167 7.92 7.66 -8.80
CA GLY A 167 8.55 7.35 -7.51
C GLY A 167 7.72 7.70 -6.27
N ALA A 168 6.53 8.30 -6.43
CA ALA A 168 5.69 8.65 -5.28
C ALA A 168 5.28 7.43 -4.46
N GLY A 169 4.95 6.30 -5.12
CA GLY A 169 4.67 5.03 -4.47
C GLY A 169 5.88 4.50 -3.70
N ASP A 170 7.03 4.43 -4.37
CA ASP A 170 8.28 3.90 -3.79
C ASP A 170 8.72 4.72 -2.58
N THR A 171 8.70 6.05 -2.68
CA THR A 171 9.09 6.94 -1.57
C THR A 171 8.11 6.88 -0.39
N THR A 172 6.82 6.69 -0.67
CA THR A 172 5.79 6.48 0.35
C THR A 172 6.09 5.21 1.16
N ILE A 173 6.36 4.09 0.48
CA ILE A 173 6.68 2.82 1.13
C ILE A 173 8.01 2.93 1.90
N ALA A 174 9.03 3.52 1.28
CA ALA A 174 10.33 3.71 1.93
C ALA A 174 10.21 4.55 3.21
N ALA A 175 9.41 5.62 3.20
CA ALA A 175 9.16 6.44 4.39
C ALA A 175 8.41 5.67 5.48
N PHE A 176 7.37 4.89 5.11
CA PHE A 176 6.65 4.04 6.06
C PHE A 176 7.59 3.06 6.77
N LEU A 177 8.34 2.27 5.99
CA LEU A 177 9.25 1.26 6.53
C LEU A 177 10.37 1.91 7.36
N SER A 178 10.92 3.05 6.91
CA SER A 178 11.95 3.78 7.67
C SER A 178 11.42 4.32 9.00
N ALA A 179 10.17 4.80 9.04
CA ALA A 179 9.54 5.25 10.27
C ALA A 179 9.34 4.10 11.27
N ILE A 180 8.86 2.94 10.80
CA ILE A 180 8.71 1.74 11.63
C ILE A 180 10.08 1.28 12.18
N LEU A 181 11.11 1.24 11.35
CA LEU A 181 12.47 0.88 11.77
C LEU A 181 13.07 1.89 12.78
N ALA A 182 12.61 3.16 12.73
CA ALA A 182 12.95 4.18 13.71
C ALA A 182 12.10 4.11 15.00
N GLY A 183 11.24 3.10 15.14
CA GLY A 183 10.41 2.87 16.33
C GLY A 183 9.15 3.74 16.43
N LYS A 184 8.71 4.34 15.31
CA LYS A 184 7.41 5.05 15.25
C LYS A 184 6.27 4.05 15.27
N ASP A 185 5.11 4.47 15.80
CA ASP A 185 3.89 3.69 15.66
C ASP A 185 3.37 3.71 14.19
N TRP A 186 2.40 2.87 13.90
CA TRP A 186 1.86 2.75 12.55
C TRP A 186 1.12 4.02 12.07
N GLN A 187 0.50 4.78 12.99
CA GLN A 187 -0.18 6.03 12.67
C GLN A 187 0.82 7.09 12.22
N ASP A 188 1.87 7.32 13.01
CA ASP A 188 2.95 8.24 12.67
C ASP A 188 3.66 7.82 11.39
N ALA A 189 3.88 6.51 11.20
CA ALA A 189 4.48 5.99 9.98
C ALA A 189 3.63 6.27 8.74
N LEU A 190 2.30 6.15 8.83
CA LEU A 190 1.37 6.50 7.74
C LEU A 190 1.38 8.00 7.43
N HIS A 191 1.42 8.85 8.47
CA HIS A 191 1.54 10.30 8.29
C HIS A 191 2.81 10.68 7.54
N LEU A 192 3.95 10.15 7.96
CA LEU A 192 5.26 10.38 7.31
C LEU A 192 5.28 9.82 5.88
N ALA A 193 4.69 8.66 5.65
CA ALA A 193 4.61 8.03 4.34
C ALA A 193 3.84 8.90 3.34
N THR A 194 2.62 9.32 3.68
CA THR A 194 1.80 10.17 2.80
C THR A 194 2.40 11.57 2.60
N ALA A 195 3.07 12.13 3.61
CA ALA A 195 3.77 13.39 3.50
C ALA A 195 4.99 13.30 2.56
N THR A 196 5.77 12.22 2.66
CA THR A 196 6.93 11.99 1.77
C THR A 196 6.49 11.79 0.33
N GLY A 197 5.43 11.02 0.08
CA GLY A 197 4.85 10.91 -1.25
C GLY A 197 4.38 12.26 -1.82
N ALA A 198 3.77 13.10 -0.98
CA ALA A 198 3.35 14.45 -1.35
C ALA A 198 4.53 15.41 -1.63
N LEU A 199 5.71 15.19 -1.02
CA LEU A 199 6.94 15.91 -1.38
C LEU A 199 7.50 15.40 -2.71
N CYS A 200 7.53 14.08 -2.92
CA CYS A 200 8.07 13.47 -4.12
C CYS A 200 7.37 13.98 -5.39
N VAL A 201 6.04 14.09 -5.39
CA VAL A 201 5.30 14.55 -6.59
C VAL A 201 5.60 15.99 -7.00
N GLN A 202 6.29 16.77 -6.18
CA GLN A 202 6.66 18.16 -6.47
C GLN A 202 7.98 18.27 -7.26
N THR A 203 8.61 17.14 -7.57
CA THR A 203 9.85 17.06 -8.38
C THR A 203 9.66 16.14 -9.58
N TYR A 204 10.49 16.30 -10.61
CA TYR A 204 10.41 15.47 -11.82
C TYR A 204 11.01 14.08 -11.65
N ASP A 205 11.87 13.90 -10.68
CA ASP A 205 12.51 12.61 -10.36
C ASP A 205 12.05 12.09 -9.00
N ALA A 206 12.34 10.81 -8.74
CA ALA A 206 11.90 10.10 -7.54
C ALA A 206 12.66 10.49 -6.26
N LEU A 207 13.74 11.24 -6.33
CA LEU A 207 14.68 11.42 -5.21
C LEU A 207 14.84 12.87 -4.75
N SER A 208 14.83 13.84 -5.66
CA SER A 208 15.12 15.26 -5.35
C SER A 208 14.15 15.91 -4.38
N GLY A 209 12.94 15.36 -4.25
CA GLY A 209 11.92 15.82 -3.29
C GLY A 209 12.07 15.23 -1.89
N ILE A 210 12.95 14.24 -1.69
CA ILE A 210 13.09 13.55 -0.42
C ILE A 210 13.91 14.41 0.54
N ILE A 211 13.38 14.58 1.75
CA ILE A 211 14.05 15.24 2.87
C ILE A 211 14.07 14.28 4.08
N PRO A 212 14.91 14.50 5.09
CA PRO A 212 14.92 13.68 6.32
C PRO A 212 13.54 13.60 6.95
N LEU A 213 13.17 12.43 7.51
CA LEU A 213 11.86 12.22 8.13
C LEU A 213 11.57 13.22 9.27
N GLU A 214 12.59 13.67 9.98
CA GLU A 214 12.47 14.73 11.01
C GLU A 214 12.00 16.07 10.41
N ASP A 215 12.43 16.40 9.20
CA ASP A 215 12.02 17.63 8.52
C ASP A 215 10.63 17.46 7.88
N VAL A 216 10.27 16.24 7.45
CA VAL A 216 8.89 15.90 7.09
C VAL A 216 7.97 16.10 8.29
N GLN A 217 8.35 15.58 9.47
CA GLN A 217 7.59 15.74 10.72
C GLN A 217 7.37 17.21 11.06
N LYS A 218 8.41 18.05 10.99
CA LYS A 218 8.29 19.50 11.22
C LYS A 218 7.27 20.18 10.29
N LYS A 219 7.19 19.74 9.03
CA LYS A 219 6.17 20.26 8.10
C LYS A 219 4.76 19.85 8.50
N ILE A 220 4.59 18.61 8.96
CA ILE A 220 3.31 18.11 9.50
C ILE A 220 2.91 18.93 10.72
N ASP A 221 3.80 19.09 11.68
CA ASP A 221 3.58 19.83 12.93
C ASP A 221 3.29 21.31 12.68
N ALA A 222 3.82 21.88 11.60
CA ALA A 222 3.53 23.23 11.16
C ALA A 222 2.12 23.39 10.55
N GLY A 223 1.31 22.33 10.50
CA GLY A 223 -0.07 22.38 10.03
C GLY A 223 -0.23 22.14 8.53
N TRP A 224 0.63 21.32 7.90
CA TRP A 224 0.40 20.94 6.51
C TRP A 224 -0.95 20.26 6.33
N GLU A 225 -1.82 20.87 5.55
CA GLU A 225 -3.20 20.42 5.40
C GLU A 225 -3.29 19.09 4.64
N LYS A 226 -4.24 18.24 5.04
CA LYS A 226 -4.63 17.03 4.31
C LYS A 226 -5.56 17.38 3.15
N LYS A 227 -5.49 16.60 2.08
CA LYS A 227 -6.41 16.70 0.95
C LYS A 227 -7.86 16.45 1.42
N LYS A 228 -8.79 17.31 1.01
CA LYS A 228 -10.23 17.09 1.26
C LYS A 228 -10.72 15.98 0.35
N ILE A 229 -11.25 14.91 0.93
CA ILE A 229 -11.91 13.83 0.20
C ILE A 229 -13.35 14.26 -0.08
N ASN A 230 -13.84 14.06 -1.30
CA ASN A 230 -15.22 14.32 -1.64
C ASN A 230 -16.16 13.43 -0.79
N PHE A 231 -17.34 13.95 -0.43
CA PHE A 231 -18.30 13.36 0.53
C PHE A 231 -18.70 11.90 0.23
N PHE A 232 -18.57 11.42 -0.99
CA PHE A 232 -18.86 10.03 -1.35
C PHE A 232 -17.89 9.01 -0.72
N GLN A 233 -16.68 9.42 -0.37
CA GLN A 233 -15.66 8.56 0.24
C GLN A 233 -15.75 8.50 1.78
N LEU A 234 -16.53 9.39 2.42
CA LEU A 234 -16.48 9.63 3.87
C LEU A 234 -17.66 9.07 4.68
N ILE A 235 -18.78 8.69 4.05
CA ILE A 235 -20.05 8.42 4.76
C ILE A 235 -19.98 7.18 5.66
N VAL A 236 -19.02 6.30 5.48
CA VAL A 236 -18.99 4.99 6.16
C VAL A 236 -18.07 4.95 7.37
N PHE A 237 -17.01 5.76 7.40
CA PHE A 237 -16.04 5.78 8.52
C PHE A 237 -16.62 6.26 9.86
N LEU A 238 -17.71 7.03 9.84
CA LEU A 238 -18.32 7.63 11.05
C LEU A 238 -19.41 6.78 11.71
N LYS A 239 -19.72 5.59 11.20
CA LYS A 239 -20.78 4.73 11.76
C LYS A 239 -20.30 3.67 12.76
N ASN A 240 -18.99 3.53 12.95
CA ASN A 240 -18.39 2.48 13.83
C ASN A 240 -17.61 3.05 15.02
N PHE A 241 -17.96 4.26 15.49
CA PHE A 241 -17.51 4.82 16.78
C PHE A 241 -18.69 5.03 17.71
#